data_01fffc36e80f4f390b5b587515e71b7d
#
_entry.id   01fffc36e80f4f390b5b587515e71b7d
#
_cell.length_a   1.000
_cell.length_b   1.000
_cell.length_c   1.000
_cell.angle_alpha   90.00
_cell.angle_beta   90.00
_cell.angle_gamma   90.00
#
_symmetry.space_group_name_H-M   'P 1'
#
loop_
_entity.id
_entity.type
_entity.pdbx_description
1 polymer ?
#
loop_
_entity_poly.entity_id
_entity_poly.type
_entity_poly.pdbx_seq_one_letter_code
_entity_poly.pdbx_strand_id
1 'polypeptide(L)'
;MCMSEMTTSQAAELLGVTPRQVARMASSGRIDVARRVGRTLLVDAGSVHRLVRQRRHPGRIWTQRTAWSALSLLSGSDPVWASSAERTRLIHRLRRMAPEELTHLSANRAVVHRFRGDSEATHDLPNYIAVTGSSATRHPLWQRFELTSEPTGVDGYVPASELEPLVDHFHLVPDPAGEIALRTTTFESAFLGGHTPWAAVAVDLTESLDTRESRAGHNELTELLERMRQHDR
;
A
#
# COMPACT_ATOMS: atom_id res chain seq x y z
N MET A 1 -11.50 14.55 13.14
CA MET A 1 -11.07 14.82 11.75
C MET A 1 -12.30 14.81 10.86
N CYS A 2 -12.56 15.86 10.06
CA CYS A 2 -13.68 15.84 9.12
C CYS A 2 -13.42 14.76 8.07
N MET A 3 -14.27 13.72 8.05
CA MET A 3 -14.33 12.78 6.93
C MET A 3 -14.61 13.58 5.66
N SER A 4 -13.66 13.63 4.75
CA SER A 4 -13.86 14.28 3.46
C SER A 4 -14.60 13.31 2.55
N GLU A 5 -15.91 13.52 2.41
CA GLU A 5 -16.78 12.74 1.52
C GLU A 5 -16.89 13.44 0.18
N MET A 6 -17.07 12.69 -0.89
CA MET A 6 -17.37 13.23 -2.21
C MET A 6 -18.46 12.42 -2.92
N THR A 7 -19.19 13.08 -3.81
CA THR A 7 -20.18 12.41 -4.66
C THR A 7 -19.51 11.56 -5.73
N THR A 8 -20.24 10.58 -6.26
CA THR A 8 -19.76 9.80 -7.43
C THR A 8 -19.43 10.67 -8.64
N SER A 9 -20.07 11.83 -8.79
CA SER A 9 -19.79 12.79 -9.88
C SER A 9 -18.45 13.50 -9.67
N GLN A 10 -18.18 14.00 -8.46
CA GLN A 10 -16.89 14.62 -8.12
C GLN A 10 -15.74 13.60 -8.24
N ALA A 11 -15.93 12.38 -7.72
CA ALA A 11 -14.95 11.32 -7.86
C ALA A 11 -14.71 10.93 -9.33
N ALA A 12 -15.75 10.95 -10.15
CA ALA A 12 -15.67 10.64 -11.58
C ALA A 12 -14.84 11.69 -12.34
N GLU A 13 -15.00 12.96 -12.01
CA GLU A 13 -14.22 14.07 -12.57
C GLU A 13 -12.73 13.94 -12.22
N LEU A 14 -12.41 13.70 -10.94
CA LEU A 14 -11.03 13.49 -10.48
C LEU A 14 -10.37 12.26 -11.12
N LEU A 15 -11.14 11.19 -11.32
CA LEU A 15 -10.66 9.94 -11.89
C LEU A 15 -10.69 9.93 -13.44
N GLY A 16 -11.27 10.92 -14.10
CA GLY A 16 -11.44 10.93 -15.56
C GLY A 16 -12.30 9.76 -16.07
N VAL A 17 -13.37 9.41 -15.34
CA VAL A 17 -14.29 8.30 -15.66
C VAL A 17 -15.74 8.73 -15.53
N THR A 18 -16.68 7.83 -15.82
CA THR A 18 -18.11 8.10 -15.61
C THR A 18 -18.53 7.84 -14.15
N PRO A 19 -19.58 8.52 -13.62
CA PRO A 19 -20.13 8.23 -12.29
C PRO A 19 -20.56 6.76 -12.13
N ARG A 20 -21.04 6.12 -13.21
CA ARG A 20 -21.38 4.69 -13.23
C ARG A 20 -20.17 3.80 -13.02
N GLN A 21 -19.00 4.19 -13.56
CA GLN A 21 -17.74 3.46 -13.31
C GLN A 21 -17.28 3.63 -11.87
N VAL A 22 -17.43 4.83 -11.28
CA VAL A 22 -17.16 5.05 -9.85
C VAL A 22 -18.05 4.16 -8.97
N ALA A 23 -19.36 4.11 -9.24
CA ALA A 23 -20.29 3.25 -8.50
C ALA A 23 -19.88 1.75 -8.61
N ARG A 24 -19.43 1.30 -9.79
CA ARG A 24 -18.91 -0.07 -9.97
C ARG A 24 -17.60 -0.31 -9.22
N MET A 25 -16.71 0.68 -9.15
CA MET A 25 -15.48 0.58 -8.35
C MET A 25 -15.79 0.55 -6.86
N ALA A 26 -16.79 1.29 -6.40
CA ALA A 26 -17.25 1.24 -5.02
C ALA A 26 -17.86 -0.13 -4.67
N SER A 27 -18.71 -0.70 -5.54
CA SER A 27 -19.29 -2.02 -5.31
C SER A 27 -18.28 -3.17 -5.39
N SER A 28 -17.13 -2.98 -6.05
CA SER A 28 -16.02 -3.94 -6.11
C SER A 28 -14.94 -3.72 -5.03
N GLY A 29 -15.15 -2.79 -4.08
CA GLY A 29 -14.21 -2.49 -3.02
C GLY A 29 -12.94 -1.73 -3.46
N ARG A 30 -12.89 -1.20 -4.69
CA ARG A 30 -11.77 -0.41 -5.19
C ARG A 30 -11.79 1.06 -4.75
N ILE A 31 -12.96 1.53 -4.34
CA ILE A 31 -13.20 2.84 -3.73
C ILE A 31 -14.07 2.58 -2.51
N ASP A 32 -13.68 3.12 -1.38
CA ASP A 32 -14.41 2.95 -0.13
C ASP A 32 -15.70 3.78 -0.16
N VAL A 33 -16.80 3.18 0.31
CA VAL A 33 -18.09 3.85 0.46
C VAL A 33 -18.11 4.53 1.82
N ALA A 34 -18.22 5.86 1.85
CA ALA A 34 -18.38 6.59 3.12
C ALA A 34 -19.78 6.37 3.70
N ARG A 35 -20.80 6.66 2.90
CA ARG A 35 -22.22 6.41 3.26
C ARG A 35 -23.14 6.56 2.06
N ARG A 36 -24.41 6.24 2.26
CA ARG A 36 -25.47 6.47 1.28
C ARG A 36 -26.53 7.43 1.84
N VAL A 37 -26.88 8.44 1.06
CA VAL A 37 -27.93 9.42 1.40
C VAL A 37 -29.03 9.32 0.35
N GLY A 38 -30.13 8.66 0.70
CA GLY A 38 -31.19 8.34 -0.26
C GLY A 38 -30.64 7.50 -1.43
N ARG A 39 -30.72 8.05 -2.65
CA ARG A 39 -30.17 7.42 -3.87
C ARG A 39 -28.72 7.82 -4.18
N THR A 40 -28.16 8.79 -3.45
CA THR A 40 -26.82 9.30 -3.69
C THR A 40 -25.80 8.45 -2.90
N LEU A 41 -24.82 7.90 -3.61
CA LEU A 41 -23.68 7.24 -3.04
C LEU A 41 -22.58 8.28 -2.78
N LEU A 42 -22.13 8.36 -1.53
CA LEU A 42 -20.96 9.14 -1.13
C LEU A 42 -19.79 8.20 -0.92
N VAL A 43 -18.65 8.55 -1.50
CA VAL A 43 -17.40 7.77 -1.42
C VAL A 43 -16.38 8.51 -0.57
N ASP A 44 -15.48 7.76 0.06
CA ASP A 44 -14.38 8.33 0.82
C ASP A 44 -13.39 9.04 -0.11
N ALA A 45 -13.17 10.32 0.13
CA ALA A 45 -12.28 11.16 -0.67
C ALA A 45 -10.82 10.66 -0.62
N GLY A 46 -10.38 10.14 0.53
CA GLY A 46 -9.04 9.56 0.69
C GLY A 46 -8.82 8.38 -0.26
N SER A 47 -9.79 7.46 -0.36
CA SER A 47 -9.70 6.30 -1.26
C SER A 47 -9.67 6.73 -2.73
N VAL A 48 -10.44 7.76 -3.10
CA VAL A 48 -10.43 8.32 -4.46
C VAL A 48 -9.07 8.95 -4.77
N HIS A 49 -8.51 9.77 -3.87
CA HIS A 49 -7.20 10.40 -4.06
C HIS A 49 -6.07 9.36 -4.14
N ARG A 50 -6.10 8.29 -3.35
CA ARG A 50 -5.16 7.16 -3.48
C ARG A 50 -5.24 6.56 -4.89
N LEU A 51 -6.45 6.32 -5.39
CA LEU A 51 -6.65 5.74 -6.72
C LEU A 51 -6.23 6.68 -7.86
N VAL A 52 -6.39 8.01 -7.72
CA VAL A 52 -5.90 9.00 -8.69
C VAL A 52 -4.37 8.93 -8.81
N ARG A 53 -3.66 8.80 -7.69
CA ARG A 53 -2.20 8.69 -7.69
C ARG A 53 -1.73 7.42 -8.40
N GLN A 54 -2.44 6.31 -8.25
CA GLN A 54 -2.10 5.02 -8.89
C GLN A 54 -2.35 4.98 -10.40
N ARG A 55 -3.21 5.86 -10.96
CA ARG A 55 -3.72 5.75 -12.34
C ARG A 55 -2.82 6.27 -13.46
N ARG A 56 -1.68 6.87 -13.17
CA ARG A 56 -0.89 7.61 -14.17
C ARG A 56 0.03 6.79 -15.08
N HIS A 57 0.09 5.45 -14.93
CA HIS A 57 1.04 4.64 -15.71
C HIS A 57 0.36 3.58 -16.55
N PRO A 58 0.73 3.44 -17.86
CA PRO A 58 0.25 2.38 -18.71
C PRO A 58 0.95 1.06 -18.33
N GLY A 59 0.18 0.00 -18.21
CA GLY A 59 0.70 -1.34 -17.97
C GLY A 59 -0.30 -2.22 -17.21
N ARG A 60 -0.24 -3.53 -17.45
CA ARG A 60 -1.02 -4.49 -16.67
C ARG A 60 -0.41 -4.63 -15.28
N ILE A 61 -1.20 -4.38 -14.26
CA ILE A 61 -0.83 -4.58 -12.85
C ILE A 61 -0.33 -6.01 -12.65
N TRP A 62 0.73 -6.16 -11.87
CA TRP A 62 1.34 -7.46 -11.58
C TRP A 62 0.46 -8.33 -10.68
N THR A 63 0.66 -9.64 -10.75
CA THR A 63 0.15 -10.56 -9.74
C THR A 63 0.87 -10.31 -8.41
N GLN A 64 0.29 -10.72 -7.28
CA GLN A 64 0.93 -10.62 -5.96
C GLN A 64 2.33 -11.25 -5.97
N ARG A 65 2.47 -12.46 -6.53
CA ARG A 65 3.76 -13.16 -6.67
C ARG A 65 4.81 -12.30 -7.37
N THR A 66 4.45 -11.71 -8.50
CA THR A 66 5.37 -10.87 -9.29
C THR A 66 5.72 -9.58 -8.55
N ALA A 67 4.74 -8.93 -7.93
CA ALA A 67 4.94 -7.71 -7.14
C ALA A 67 5.90 -7.98 -5.97
N TRP A 68 5.65 -9.01 -5.18
CA TRP A 68 6.52 -9.37 -4.06
C TRP A 68 7.92 -9.80 -4.49
N SER A 69 8.04 -10.52 -5.63
CA SER A 69 9.37 -10.84 -6.19
C SER A 69 10.15 -9.58 -6.56
N ALA A 70 9.50 -8.61 -7.20
CA ALA A 70 10.14 -7.36 -7.57
C ALA A 70 10.56 -6.52 -6.36
N LEU A 71 9.67 -6.40 -5.35
CA LEU A 71 9.93 -5.65 -4.12
C LEU A 71 11.04 -6.31 -3.27
N SER A 72 11.08 -7.64 -3.18
CA SER A 72 12.15 -8.37 -2.51
C SER A 72 13.50 -8.15 -3.20
N LEU A 73 13.58 -8.30 -4.53
CA LEU A 73 14.80 -8.04 -5.31
C LEU A 73 15.30 -6.61 -5.11
N LEU A 74 14.40 -5.64 -5.14
CA LEU A 74 14.75 -4.23 -4.95
C LEU A 74 15.21 -3.93 -3.51
N SER A 75 14.76 -4.73 -2.54
CA SER A 75 15.21 -4.69 -1.14
C SER A 75 16.51 -5.44 -0.89
N GLY A 76 17.14 -6.02 -1.92
CA GLY A 76 18.36 -6.81 -1.80
C GLY A 76 18.16 -8.25 -1.30
N SER A 77 16.92 -8.75 -1.29
CA SER A 77 16.57 -10.12 -0.89
C SER A 77 16.35 -11.00 -2.13
N ASP A 78 16.74 -12.27 -2.03
CA ASP A 78 16.49 -13.24 -3.10
C ASP A 78 15.12 -13.91 -2.91
N PRO A 79 14.14 -13.66 -3.79
CA PRO A 79 12.83 -14.30 -3.70
C PRO A 79 12.94 -15.79 -4.09
N VAL A 80 13.09 -16.66 -3.11
CA VAL A 80 13.26 -18.12 -3.29
C VAL A 80 12.12 -18.78 -4.06
N TRP A 81 10.96 -18.17 -4.10
CA TRP A 81 9.78 -18.61 -4.85
C TRP A 81 9.83 -18.25 -6.35
N ALA A 82 10.73 -17.37 -6.77
CA ALA A 82 10.88 -16.98 -8.16
C ALA A 82 11.99 -17.80 -8.83
N SER A 83 11.73 -18.29 -10.04
CA SER A 83 12.75 -18.96 -10.85
C SER A 83 13.86 -18.00 -11.27
N SER A 84 15.06 -18.52 -11.59
CA SER A 84 16.18 -17.71 -12.08
C SER A 84 15.80 -16.86 -13.30
N ALA A 85 15.02 -17.42 -14.24
CA ALA A 85 14.56 -16.71 -15.42
C ALA A 85 13.57 -15.58 -15.09
N GLU A 86 12.70 -15.76 -14.08
CA GLU A 86 11.79 -14.71 -13.60
C GLU A 86 12.58 -13.60 -12.93
N ARG A 87 13.54 -13.93 -12.05
CA ARG A 87 14.42 -12.96 -11.37
C ARG A 87 15.18 -12.11 -12.39
N THR A 88 15.84 -12.75 -13.36
CA THR A 88 16.60 -12.05 -14.42
C THR A 88 15.70 -11.06 -15.18
N ARG A 89 14.51 -11.50 -15.61
CA ARG A 89 13.56 -10.62 -16.31
C ARG A 89 13.10 -9.45 -15.44
N LEU A 90 12.83 -9.69 -14.16
CA LEU A 90 12.43 -8.64 -13.22
C LEU A 90 13.56 -7.64 -13.00
N ILE A 91 14.80 -8.09 -12.78
CA ILE A 91 15.97 -7.22 -12.63
C ILE A 91 16.13 -6.32 -13.87
N HIS A 92 16.10 -6.88 -15.09
CA HIS A 92 16.19 -6.10 -16.32
C HIS A 92 15.04 -5.08 -16.45
N ARG A 93 13.84 -5.41 -15.98
CA ARG A 93 12.71 -4.49 -15.99
C ARG A 93 12.86 -3.39 -14.95
N LEU A 94 13.22 -3.72 -13.70
CA LEU A 94 13.41 -2.78 -12.61
C LEU A 94 14.50 -1.74 -12.95
N ARG A 95 15.58 -2.12 -13.62
CA ARG A 95 16.64 -1.20 -14.05
C ARG A 95 16.15 -0.08 -14.98
N ARG A 96 15.05 -0.28 -15.69
CA ARG A 96 14.48 0.68 -16.66
C ARG A 96 13.24 1.39 -16.14
N MET A 97 12.79 1.03 -14.95
CA MET A 97 11.51 1.45 -14.39
C MET A 97 11.65 2.80 -13.66
N ALA A 98 10.59 3.60 -13.72
CA ALA A 98 10.42 4.77 -12.86
C ALA A 98 9.69 4.39 -11.55
N PRO A 99 9.89 5.13 -10.46
CA PRO A 99 9.23 4.86 -9.17
C PRO A 99 7.69 4.76 -9.29
N GLU A 100 7.09 5.66 -10.06
CA GLU A 100 5.64 5.69 -10.27
C GLU A 100 5.13 4.46 -11.00
N GLU A 101 5.91 3.94 -11.97
CA GLU A 101 5.57 2.71 -12.67
C GLU A 101 5.63 1.52 -11.71
N LEU A 102 6.63 1.45 -10.83
CA LEU A 102 6.76 0.40 -9.82
C LEU A 102 5.56 0.41 -8.87
N THR A 103 5.22 1.59 -8.32
CA THR A 103 4.05 1.76 -7.44
C THR A 103 2.77 1.30 -8.13
N HIS A 104 2.55 1.70 -9.38
CA HIS A 104 1.38 1.28 -10.16
C HIS A 104 1.35 -0.24 -10.39
N LEU A 105 2.45 -0.82 -10.84
CA LEU A 105 2.49 -2.26 -11.19
C LEU A 105 2.36 -3.15 -9.94
N SER A 106 2.82 -2.69 -8.77
CA SER A 106 2.73 -3.41 -7.50
C SER A 106 1.43 -3.14 -6.73
N ALA A 107 0.48 -2.41 -7.29
CA ALA A 107 -0.77 -2.03 -6.60
C ALA A 107 -1.61 -3.23 -6.09
N ASN A 108 -1.52 -4.39 -6.75
CA ASN A 108 -2.21 -5.61 -6.30
C ASN A 108 -1.39 -6.47 -5.32
N ARG A 109 -0.30 -5.95 -4.71
CA ARG A 109 0.50 -6.72 -3.73
C ARG A 109 -0.30 -7.16 -2.51
N ALA A 110 -1.35 -6.41 -2.16
CA ALA A 110 -2.25 -6.71 -1.06
C ALA A 110 -3.63 -6.06 -1.27
N VAL A 111 -4.59 -6.49 -0.46
CA VAL A 111 -5.89 -5.80 -0.29
C VAL A 111 -5.83 -5.00 1.00
N VAL A 112 -6.16 -3.72 0.94
CA VAL A 112 -6.12 -2.82 2.10
C VAL A 112 -7.49 -2.77 2.75
N HIS A 113 -7.56 -3.10 4.04
CA HIS A 113 -8.73 -2.98 4.90
C HIS A 113 -8.47 -1.87 5.92
N ARG A 114 -9.43 -0.97 6.11
CA ARG A 114 -9.29 0.14 7.05
C ARG A 114 -10.23 -0.02 8.21
N PHE A 115 -9.69 0.27 9.40
CA PHE A 115 -10.40 0.13 10.64
C PHE A 115 -10.13 1.33 11.55
N ARG A 116 -11.05 1.54 12.49
CA ARG A 116 -10.87 2.34 13.68
C ARG A 116 -10.71 1.39 14.86
N GLY A 117 -9.76 1.64 15.72
CA GLY A 117 -9.53 0.96 16.99
C GLY A 117 -9.41 1.96 18.13
N ASP A 118 -9.26 1.47 19.33
CA ASP A 118 -8.91 2.26 20.51
C ASP A 118 -7.39 2.46 20.62
N SER A 119 -6.96 3.10 21.70
CA SER A 119 -5.54 3.35 21.96
C SER A 119 -4.75 2.07 22.28
N GLU A 120 -5.38 1.06 22.86
CA GLU A 120 -4.77 -0.24 23.13
C GLU A 120 -4.50 -1.00 21.84
N ALA A 121 -5.49 -1.06 20.93
CA ALA A 121 -5.32 -1.62 19.61
C ALA A 121 -4.18 -0.93 18.83
N THR A 122 -4.13 0.39 18.85
CA THR A 122 -3.08 1.16 18.14
C THR A 122 -1.68 0.89 18.72
N HIS A 123 -1.58 0.64 20.03
CA HIS A 123 -0.31 0.37 20.71
C HIS A 123 0.19 -1.05 20.49
N ASP A 124 -0.69 -2.04 20.60
CA ASP A 124 -0.30 -3.45 20.65
C ASP A 124 -0.34 -4.17 19.29
N LEU A 125 -1.23 -3.79 18.40
CA LEU A 125 -1.38 -4.37 17.05
C LEU A 125 -0.06 -4.44 16.25
N PRO A 126 0.86 -3.45 16.31
CA PRO A 126 2.17 -3.55 15.65
C PRO A 126 3.02 -4.76 16.02
N ASN A 127 2.74 -5.43 17.15
CA ASN A 127 3.46 -6.63 17.56
C ASN A 127 2.94 -7.92 16.88
N TYR A 128 1.79 -7.86 16.22
CA TYR A 128 1.10 -9.00 15.59
C TYR A 128 1.14 -8.96 14.06
N ILE A 129 1.65 -7.87 13.48
CA ILE A 129 1.64 -7.64 12.03
C ILE A 129 3.04 -7.30 11.52
N ALA A 130 3.26 -7.50 10.23
CA ALA A 130 4.47 -6.98 9.58
C ALA A 130 4.27 -5.49 9.26
N VAL A 131 4.70 -4.61 10.16
CA VAL A 131 4.51 -3.15 10.03
C VAL A 131 5.10 -2.61 8.74
N THR A 132 4.42 -1.61 8.15
CA THR A 132 4.82 -0.95 6.92
C THR A 132 4.46 0.55 6.92
N GLY A 133 4.71 1.25 5.82
CA GLY A 133 4.39 2.68 5.73
C GLY A 133 5.02 3.47 6.88
N SER A 134 4.30 4.45 7.42
CA SER A 134 4.77 5.26 8.56
C SER A 134 4.89 4.49 9.87
N SER A 135 4.27 3.31 9.98
CA SER A 135 4.38 2.46 11.17
C SER A 135 5.69 1.65 11.22
N ALA A 136 6.48 1.62 10.14
CA ALA A 136 7.74 0.88 10.08
C ALA A 136 8.92 1.55 10.82
N THR A 137 8.66 2.34 11.85
CA THR A 137 9.66 3.13 12.60
C THR A 137 10.77 2.28 13.22
N ARG A 138 10.49 1.01 13.52
CA ARG A 138 11.49 0.03 14.04
C ARG A 138 12.31 -0.65 12.95
N HIS A 139 12.04 -0.38 11.67
CA HIS A 139 12.81 -0.97 10.57
C HIS A 139 14.25 -0.42 10.59
N PRO A 140 15.29 -1.27 10.44
CA PRO A 140 16.70 -0.83 10.51
C PRO A 140 17.08 0.31 9.57
N LEU A 141 16.36 0.44 8.45
CA LEU A 141 16.60 1.48 7.44
C LEU A 141 15.67 2.70 7.59
N TRP A 142 14.86 2.79 8.65
CA TRP A 142 13.86 3.84 8.82
C TRP A 142 14.44 5.26 8.69
N GLN A 143 15.62 5.49 9.25
CA GLN A 143 16.30 6.80 9.22
C GLN A 143 16.51 7.34 7.80
N ARG A 144 16.52 6.49 6.78
CA ARG A 144 16.67 6.90 5.37
C ARG A 144 15.48 7.70 4.84
N PHE A 145 14.31 7.59 5.46
CA PHE A 145 13.15 8.40 5.09
C PHE A 145 13.20 9.83 5.65
N GLU A 146 14.10 10.11 6.60
CA GLU A 146 14.20 11.41 7.27
C GLU A 146 12.86 11.90 7.87
N LEU A 147 11.98 10.94 8.22
CA LEU A 147 10.71 11.21 8.85
C LEU A 147 10.90 11.24 10.37
N THR A 148 10.54 12.38 10.97
CA THR A 148 10.68 12.62 12.42
C THR A 148 9.34 12.60 13.15
N SER A 149 8.22 12.56 12.42
CA SER A 149 6.86 12.51 12.99
C SER A 149 6.56 11.12 13.50
N GLU A 150 5.90 11.03 14.66
CA GLU A 150 5.31 9.77 15.09
C GLU A 150 4.19 9.34 14.15
N PRO A 151 4.02 8.03 13.92
CA PRO A 151 2.91 7.52 13.10
C PRO A 151 1.58 7.95 13.71
N THR A 152 0.67 8.41 12.86
CA THR A 152 -0.69 8.79 13.30
C THR A 152 -1.66 7.61 13.36
N GLY A 153 -1.19 6.41 13.03
CA GLY A 153 -1.98 5.18 13.01
C GLY A 153 -1.11 3.95 12.82
N VAL A 154 -1.73 2.84 12.51
CA VAL A 154 -1.05 1.54 12.28
C VAL A 154 -1.25 1.11 10.85
N ASP A 155 -0.16 0.77 10.16
CA ASP A 155 -0.19 0.16 8.82
C ASP A 155 0.69 -1.09 8.80
N GLY A 156 0.16 -2.21 8.32
CA GLY A 156 0.92 -3.45 8.27
C GLY A 156 0.28 -4.56 7.46
N TYR A 157 1.11 -5.54 7.12
CA TYR A 157 0.70 -6.72 6.38
C TYR A 157 0.33 -7.86 7.31
N VAL A 158 -0.73 -8.58 6.93
CA VAL A 158 -1.21 -9.78 7.64
C VAL A 158 -1.55 -10.87 6.62
N PRO A 159 -1.39 -12.16 6.96
CA PRO A 159 -2.00 -13.24 6.20
C PRO A 159 -3.50 -13.04 6.09
N ALA A 160 -4.08 -13.40 4.94
CA ALA A 160 -5.54 -13.25 4.77
C ALA A 160 -6.35 -14.07 5.80
N SER A 161 -5.78 -15.18 6.30
CA SER A 161 -6.36 -16.03 7.34
C SER A 161 -6.37 -15.38 8.73
N GLU A 162 -5.48 -14.42 8.98
CA GLU A 162 -5.30 -13.79 10.30
C GLU A 162 -6.12 -12.49 10.45
N LEU A 163 -6.72 -12.00 9.37
CA LEU A 163 -7.44 -10.72 9.40
C LEU A 163 -8.61 -10.77 10.39
N GLU A 164 -9.54 -11.73 10.24
CA GLU A 164 -10.71 -11.84 11.12
C GLU A 164 -10.33 -12.09 12.58
N PRO A 165 -9.40 -13.03 12.91
CA PRO A 165 -8.90 -13.18 14.28
C PRO A 165 -8.36 -11.89 14.90
N LEU A 166 -7.60 -11.07 14.13
CA LEU A 166 -7.09 -9.80 14.63
C LEU A 166 -8.18 -8.75 14.81
N VAL A 167 -9.13 -8.68 13.87
CA VAL A 167 -10.29 -7.77 13.98
C VAL A 167 -11.09 -8.06 15.23
N ASP A 168 -11.36 -9.34 15.52
CA ASP A 168 -12.10 -9.75 16.71
C ASP A 168 -11.29 -9.51 18.00
N HIS A 169 -9.99 -9.86 18.02
CA HIS A 169 -9.14 -9.71 19.19
C HIS A 169 -8.98 -8.25 19.62
N PHE A 170 -8.78 -7.34 18.67
CA PHE A 170 -8.60 -5.90 18.92
C PHE A 170 -9.90 -5.08 18.79
N HIS A 171 -11.04 -5.73 18.64
CA HIS A 171 -12.35 -5.09 18.49
C HIS A 171 -12.36 -3.98 17.42
N LEU A 172 -11.68 -4.25 16.29
CA LEU A 172 -11.54 -3.26 15.22
C LEU A 172 -12.88 -3.04 14.49
N VAL A 173 -13.24 -1.78 14.27
CA VAL A 173 -14.46 -1.41 13.57
C VAL A 173 -14.12 -0.97 12.14
N PRO A 174 -14.70 -1.59 11.10
CA PRO A 174 -14.47 -1.17 9.72
C PRO A 174 -14.80 0.32 9.52
N ASP A 175 -13.82 1.09 9.06
CA ASP A 175 -13.97 2.52 8.80
C ASP A 175 -13.04 2.93 7.65
N PRO A 176 -13.58 3.37 6.48
CA PRO A 176 -12.75 3.80 5.34
C PRO A 176 -11.80 4.97 5.65
N ALA A 177 -12.09 5.77 6.67
CA ALA A 177 -11.26 6.86 7.16
C ALA A 177 -10.43 6.49 8.39
N GLY A 178 -10.50 5.22 8.83
CA GLY A 178 -9.80 4.73 10.01
C GLY A 178 -8.28 4.81 9.87
N GLU A 179 -7.62 5.01 11.01
CA GLU A 179 -6.17 5.13 11.14
C GLU A 179 -5.43 3.79 11.11
N ILE A 180 -6.15 2.66 11.24
CA ILE A 180 -5.56 1.32 11.17
C ILE A 180 -5.76 0.77 9.75
N ALA A 181 -4.67 0.46 9.06
CA ALA A 181 -4.67 -0.15 7.74
C ALA A 181 -4.05 -1.55 7.80
N LEU A 182 -4.88 -2.60 7.69
CA LEU A 182 -4.43 -3.98 7.56
C LEU A 182 -4.41 -4.39 6.09
N ARG A 183 -3.25 -4.78 5.60
CA ARG A 183 -3.01 -5.17 4.21
C ARG A 183 -2.96 -6.69 4.11
N THR A 184 -4.01 -7.32 3.62
CA THR A 184 -4.04 -8.77 3.46
C THR A 184 -3.35 -9.22 2.19
N THR A 185 -2.54 -10.28 2.32
CA THR A 185 -1.89 -10.94 1.20
C THR A 185 -2.02 -12.45 1.34
N THR A 186 -2.13 -13.14 0.22
CA THR A 186 -2.00 -14.62 0.18
C THR A 186 -0.56 -15.06 -0.04
N PHE A 187 0.38 -14.11 -0.06
CA PHE A 187 1.78 -14.36 -0.37
C PHE A 187 2.67 -14.12 0.87
N GLU A 188 2.56 -15.01 1.83
CA GLU A 188 3.22 -14.93 3.15
C GLU A 188 4.74 -15.08 3.07
N SER A 189 5.23 -15.79 2.04
CA SER A 189 6.67 -16.03 1.85
C SER A 189 7.51 -14.75 1.75
N ALA A 190 6.89 -13.59 1.46
CA ALA A 190 7.58 -12.31 1.40
C ALA A 190 8.02 -11.80 2.79
N PHE A 191 7.44 -12.34 3.87
CA PHE A 191 7.64 -11.89 5.26
C PHE A 191 8.42 -12.88 6.13
N LEU A 192 9.02 -13.93 5.53
CA LEU A 192 9.76 -14.97 6.28
C LEU A 192 10.95 -14.43 7.10
N GLY A 193 11.40 -13.21 6.84
CA GLY A 193 12.41 -12.51 7.63
C GLY A 193 11.87 -11.70 8.81
N GLY A 194 10.56 -11.75 9.10
CA GLY A 194 9.92 -11.01 10.19
C GLY A 194 9.77 -9.51 9.93
N HIS A 195 10.18 -9.02 8.76
CA HIS A 195 10.08 -7.61 8.38
C HIS A 195 9.50 -7.45 6.98
N THR A 196 8.76 -6.36 6.78
CA THR A 196 8.32 -5.96 5.46
C THR A 196 9.52 -5.60 4.58
N PRO A 197 9.63 -6.13 3.34
CA PRO A 197 10.69 -5.73 2.41
C PRO A 197 10.76 -4.21 2.27
N TRP A 198 11.96 -3.65 2.34
CA TRP A 198 12.17 -2.20 2.40
C TRP A 198 11.53 -1.43 1.23
N ALA A 199 11.61 -1.96 0.03
CA ALA A 199 10.95 -1.39 -1.14
C ALA A 199 9.41 -1.40 -1.01
N ALA A 200 8.83 -2.36 -0.27
CA ALA A 200 7.39 -2.36 0.00
C ALA A 200 7.02 -1.24 0.98
N VAL A 201 7.81 -1.04 2.04
CA VAL A 201 7.63 0.11 2.96
C VAL A 201 7.66 1.43 2.17
N ALA A 202 8.62 1.59 1.25
CA ALA A 202 8.72 2.79 0.42
C ALA A 202 7.50 2.95 -0.52
N VAL A 203 7.01 1.85 -1.14
CA VAL A 203 5.79 1.89 -1.95
C VAL A 203 4.58 2.29 -1.10
N ASP A 204 4.44 1.74 0.10
CA ASP A 204 3.32 2.03 0.99
C ASP A 204 3.32 3.51 1.43
N LEU A 205 4.50 4.07 1.70
CA LEU A 205 4.65 5.51 1.96
C LEU A 205 4.23 6.36 0.76
N THR A 206 4.49 5.95 -0.49
CA THR A 206 4.01 6.72 -1.66
C THR A 206 2.49 6.80 -1.76
N GLU A 207 1.78 5.85 -1.14
CA GLU A 207 0.30 5.79 -1.10
C GLU A 207 -0.28 6.65 0.03
N SER A 208 0.55 7.14 0.97
CA SER A 208 0.12 8.02 2.06
C SER A 208 -0.49 9.32 1.53
N LEU A 209 -1.48 9.84 2.27
CA LEU A 209 -2.05 11.16 2.03
C LEU A 209 -1.15 12.28 2.58
N ASP A 210 -0.27 11.98 3.52
CA ASP A 210 0.76 12.90 3.97
C ASP A 210 1.81 13.12 2.87
N THR A 211 2.03 14.39 2.54
CA THR A 211 2.92 14.79 1.43
C THR A 211 4.40 14.49 1.75
N ARG A 212 4.79 14.53 3.02
CA ARG A 212 6.17 14.24 3.45
C ARG A 212 6.44 12.75 3.34
N GLU A 213 5.53 11.92 3.86
CA GLU A 213 5.61 10.46 3.74
C GLU A 213 5.63 10.04 2.27
N SER A 214 4.69 10.56 1.47
CA SER A 214 4.62 10.25 0.04
C SER A 214 5.89 10.64 -0.71
N ARG A 215 6.49 11.80 -0.39
CA ARG A 215 7.76 12.24 -0.99
C ARG A 215 8.93 11.38 -0.53
N ALA A 216 9.00 11.04 0.77
CA ALA A 216 10.05 10.19 1.33
C ALA A 216 10.05 8.80 0.66
N GLY A 217 8.87 8.18 0.53
CA GLY A 217 8.72 6.91 -0.19
C GLY A 217 9.17 7.00 -1.65
N HIS A 218 8.81 8.07 -2.36
CA HIS A 218 9.22 8.29 -3.75
C HIS A 218 10.74 8.46 -3.89
N ASN A 219 11.36 9.23 -3.02
CA ASN A 219 12.80 9.45 -3.02
C ASN A 219 13.55 8.12 -2.79
N GLU A 220 13.14 7.35 -1.78
CA GLU A 220 13.76 6.05 -1.50
C GLU A 220 13.60 5.06 -2.66
N LEU A 221 12.43 5.00 -3.31
CA LEU A 221 12.26 4.17 -4.52
C LEU A 221 13.19 4.60 -5.65
N THR A 222 13.40 5.91 -5.82
CA THR A 222 14.34 6.44 -6.81
C THR A 222 15.74 5.93 -6.53
N GLU A 223 16.22 6.06 -5.28
CA GLU A 223 17.55 5.58 -4.88
C GLU A 223 17.72 4.07 -5.02
N LEU A 224 16.69 3.29 -4.64
CA LEU A 224 16.70 1.84 -4.78
C LEU A 224 16.85 1.41 -6.25
N LEU A 225 16.09 2.04 -7.15
CA LEU A 225 16.16 1.77 -8.58
C LEU A 225 17.51 2.23 -9.19
N GLU A 226 18.08 3.34 -8.73
CA GLU A 226 19.39 3.81 -9.16
C GLU A 226 20.50 2.85 -8.72
N ARG A 227 20.48 2.39 -7.47
CA ARG A 227 21.43 1.36 -6.98
C ARG A 227 21.38 0.09 -7.81
N MET A 228 20.17 -0.37 -8.17
CA MET A 228 20.01 -1.54 -9.02
C MET A 228 20.57 -1.34 -10.45
N ARG A 229 20.58 -0.11 -10.97
CA ARG A 229 21.20 0.23 -12.27
C ARG A 229 22.74 0.19 -12.20
N GLN A 230 23.30 0.60 -11.04
CA GLN A 230 24.76 0.70 -10.86
C GLN A 230 25.46 -0.65 -10.66
N HIS A 231 24.76 -1.66 -10.13
CA HIS A 231 25.32 -3.00 -9.87
C HIS A 231 25.58 -3.84 -11.14
N ASP A 232 25.49 -3.25 -12.32
CA ASP A 232 25.72 -3.89 -13.62
C ASP A 232 26.97 -3.32 -14.33
N ARG A 233 27.71 -2.41 -13.69
CA ARG A 233 28.95 -1.84 -14.20
C ARG A 233 30.16 -2.43 -13.45
#